data_1923bed9e396b76be17382632767af4a
#
_entry.id   1923bed9e396b76be17382632767af4a
#
_cell.length_a   1.000
_cell.length_b   1.000
_cell.length_c   1.000
_cell.angle_alpha   90.00
_cell.angle_beta   90.00
_cell.angle_gamma   90.00
#
_symmetry.space_group_name_H-M   'P 1'
#
loop_
_entity.id
_entity.type
_entity.pdbx_description
1 polymer ?
#
loop_
_entity_poly.entity_id
_entity_poly.type
_entity_poly.pdbx_seq_one_letter_code
_entity_poly.pdbx_strand_id
1 'polypeptide(L)'
;MAVVTVVTVLAAAPGVGWSEAVAAPSSHSVRATSGFGSSIAAARNADGRLELFGVNSGDAIFHRSQNSIGGSWSNWAGLDGALRAVAAETNADGRMEFFGVNGAGYIYHRWQTSPAGAWSGWEQLDGQLTSIAVARNVHGRLELFGANSAGNIFHRSQISIGGPWSGWDQIDGALTQVAAETNADGRLELFGVNSAGNIFHRYQTSPGGAWTGWVQFDGALTTIAAARNADGRLEIFGTNSGDAVYHRSQNFSGTPWSGWAQFDGALSQVAAETNADGRIELFGVNGGGYVYHRWQTSVNGPWSDWASFDGILRP
;
A
#
# COMPACT_ATOMS: atom_id res chain seq x y z
N MET A 1 25.91 -30.80 67.16
CA MET A 1 25.23 -31.44 66.06
C MET A 1 25.13 -30.40 64.93
N ALA A 2 25.96 -30.51 63.92
CA ALA A 2 25.97 -29.62 62.78
C ALA A 2 25.28 -30.34 61.59
N VAL A 3 24.24 -29.71 61.04
CA VAL A 3 23.51 -30.21 59.85
C VAL A 3 24.23 -29.69 58.62
N VAL A 4 24.80 -30.59 57.84
CA VAL A 4 25.40 -30.30 56.54
C VAL A 4 24.32 -30.40 55.48
N THR A 5 23.96 -29.30 54.85
CA THR A 5 23.09 -29.29 53.72
C THR A 5 23.90 -29.44 52.43
N VAL A 6 23.72 -30.54 51.71
CA VAL A 6 24.33 -30.77 50.39
C VAL A 6 23.48 -30.06 49.34
N VAL A 7 24.07 -29.09 48.68
CA VAL A 7 23.46 -28.44 47.50
C VAL A 7 23.93 -29.18 46.23
N THR A 8 23.02 -29.88 45.58
CA THR A 8 23.28 -30.51 44.26
C THR A 8 23.10 -29.47 43.18
N VAL A 9 24.19 -29.10 42.53
CA VAL A 9 24.13 -28.23 41.30
C VAL A 9 23.83 -29.13 40.12
N LEU A 10 22.62 -28.98 39.54
CA LEU A 10 22.32 -29.54 38.24
C LEU A 10 22.90 -28.59 37.18
N ALA A 11 23.81 -29.10 36.35
CA ALA A 11 24.28 -28.42 35.15
C ALA A 11 23.15 -28.39 34.11
N ALA A 12 22.69 -27.19 33.73
CA ALA A 12 21.76 -27.01 32.60
C ALA A 12 22.51 -27.14 31.28
N ALA A 13 21.98 -27.94 30.37
CA ALA A 13 22.43 -28.04 28.98
C ALA A 13 22.17 -26.71 28.26
N PRO A 14 22.98 -26.36 27.20
CA PRO A 14 22.78 -25.12 26.46
C PRO A 14 21.48 -25.20 25.68
N GLY A 15 20.52 -24.38 26.08
CA GLY A 15 19.23 -24.22 25.40
C GLY A 15 19.43 -23.59 24.03
N VAL A 16 18.83 -24.20 23.03
CA VAL A 16 18.64 -23.66 21.68
C VAL A 16 17.92 -22.32 21.83
N GLY A 17 18.58 -21.24 21.42
CA GLY A 17 18.03 -19.89 21.51
C GLY A 17 16.78 -19.78 20.61
N TRP A 18 15.65 -19.58 21.24
CA TRP A 18 14.44 -19.13 20.57
C TRP A 18 14.67 -17.67 20.17
N SER A 19 14.67 -17.40 18.86
CA SER A 19 14.56 -16.02 18.36
C SER A 19 13.19 -15.53 18.81
N GLU A 20 13.13 -14.61 19.77
CA GLU A 20 11.90 -13.92 20.10
C GLU A 20 11.42 -13.16 18.86
N ALA A 21 10.22 -13.49 18.40
CA ALA A 21 9.52 -12.70 17.40
C ALA A 21 9.38 -11.27 17.96
N VAL A 22 10.06 -10.30 17.33
CA VAL A 22 9.95 -8.90 17.72
C VAL A 22 8.56 -8.42 17.35
N ALA A 23 7.65 -8.40 18.32
CA ALA A 23 6.34 -7.76 18.14
C ALA A 23 6.55 -6.30 17.78
N ALA A 24 5.81 -5.79 16.78
CA ALA A 24 5.86 -4.38 16.43
C ALA A 24 5.55 -3.53 17.68
N PRO A 25 6.39 -2.55 18.05
CA PRO A 25 6.24 -1.83 19.31
C PRO A 25 4.91 -1.06 19.33
N SER A 26 4.14 -1.27 20.39
CA SER A 26 2.92 -0.52 20.68
C SER A 26 3.27 0.87 21.19
N SER A 27 3.36 1.86 20.33
CA SER A 27 3.50 3.27 20.73
C SER A 27 2.16 3.98 20.56
N HIS A 28 1.50 4.32 21.65
CA HIS A 28 0.34 5.20 21.66
C HIS A 28 0.83 6.65 21.58
N SER A 29 1.17 7.13 20.38
CA SER A 29 1.31 8.56 20.14
C SER A 29 0.00 9.08 19.56
N VAL A 30 -0.51 10.18 20.10
CA VAL A 30 -1.64 10.90 19.48
C VAL A 30 -1.18 11.36 18.09
N ARG A 31 -1.68 10.71 17.06
CA ARG A 31 -1.33 10.99 15.66
C ARG A 31 -1.82 12.37 15.28
N ALA A 32 -0.93 13.26 14.91
CA ALA A 32 -1.30 14.36 14.03
C ALA A 32 -1.60 13.75 12.65
N THR A 33 -2.88 13.67 12.28
CA THR A 33 -3.28 13.25 10.93
C THR A 33 -2.60 14.19 9.94
N SER A 34 -1.72 13.66 9.09
CA SER A 34 -0.93 14.47 8.15
C SER A 34 -1.79 15.20 7.11
N GLY A 35 -3.08 14.92 7.03
CA GLY A 35 -4.00 15.42 6.02
C GLY A 35 -3.66 14.93 4.61
N PHE A 36 -2.63 14.10 4.46
CA PHE A 36 -2.19 13.52 3.18
C PHE A 36 -2.46 12.00 3.15
N GLY A 37 -2.50 11.44 1.94
CA GLY A 37 -2.62 10.02 1.66
C GLY A 37 -1.40 9.20 2.06
N SER A 38 -1.27 7.99 1.53
CA SER A 38 -0.19 7.08 1.90
C SER A 38 1.19 7.63 1.55
N SER A 39 2.11 7.56 2.50
CA SER A 39 3.53 7.91 2.33
C SER A 39 4.34 6.76 1.73
N ILE A 40 3.74 5.59 1.51
CA ILE A 40 4.35 4.41 0.90
C ILE A 40 3.48 3.88 -0.23
N ALA A 41 4.12 3.31 -1.27
CA ALA A 41 3.47 2.65 -2.39
C ALA A 41 4.33 1.48 -2.86
N ALA A 42 3.70 0.42 -3.33
CA ALA A 42 4.38 -0.71 -3.93
C ALA A 42 3.86 -0.93 -5.35
N ALA A 43 4.73 -1.35 -6.26
CA ALA A 43 4.36 -1.73 -7.61
C ALA A 43 5.27 -2.86 -8.10
N ARG A 44 4.80 -3.61 -9.11
CA ARG A 44 5.54 -4.73 -9.67
C ARG A 44 6.19 -4.34 -10.98
N ASN A 45 7.52 -4.41 -11.06
CA ASN A 45 8.29 -4.20 -12.28
C ASN A 45 7.95 -5.25 -13.37
N ALA A 46 8.28 -4.94 -14.62
CA ALA A 46 8.08 -5.84 -15.76
C ALA A 46 8.80 -7.19 -15.62
N ASP A 47 9.90 -7.25 -14.88
CA ASP A 47 10.63 -8.46 -14.57
C ASP A 47 10.03 -9.28 -13.41
N GLY A 48 8.90 -8.84 -12.87
CA GLY A 48 8.15 -9.49 -11.82
C GLY A 48 8.59 -9.16 -10.38
N ARG A 49 9.66 -8.39 -10.20
CA ARG A 49 10.13 -7.97 -8.86
C ARG A 49 9.29 -6.81 -8.36
N LEU A 50 9.01 -6.79 -7.06
CA LEU A 50 8.37 -5.64 -6.43
C LEU A 50 9.39 -4.51 -6.22
N GLU A 51 8.86 -3.29 -6.30
CA GLU A 51 9.54 -2.07 -5.92
C GLU A 51 8.67 -1.32 -4.90
N LEU A 52 9.28 -0.93 -3.79
CA LEU A 52 8.66 -0.18 -2.70
C LEU A 52 9.19 1.24 -2.73
N PHE A 53 8.28 2.20 -2.74
CA PHE A 53 8.56 3.64 -2.63
C PHE A 53 8.13 4.13 -1.26
N GLY A 54 8.86 5.11 -0.74
CA GLY A 54 8.52 5.72 0.53
C GLY A 54 9.00 7.15 0.63
N VAL A 55 8.32 7.92 1.45
CA VAL A 55 8.64 9.33 1.71
C VAL A 55 8.95 9.48 3.19
N ASN A 56 10.03 10.16 3.54
CA ASN A 56 10.35 10.44 4.94
C ASN A 56 9.65 11.73 5.44
N SER A 57 9.79 12.03 6.73
CA SER A 57 9.17 13.23 7.32
C SER A 57 9.73 14.55 6.81
N GLY A 58 10.88 14.54 6.13
CA GLY A 58 11.46 15.67 5.42
C GLY A 58 11.03 15.79 3.95
N ASP A 59 9.99 15.04 3.52
CA ASP A 59 9.46 14.98 2.16
C ASP A 59 10.42 14.33 1.13
N ALA A 60 11.59 13.82 1.56
CA ALA A 60 12.53 13.13 0.67
C ALA A 60 12.02 11.74 0.26
N ILE A 61 12.23 11.38 -1.00
CA ILE A 61 11.71 10.18 -1.64
C ILE A 61 12.80 9.12 -1.67
N PHE A 62 12.42 7.89 -1.34
CA PHE A 62 13.28 6.72 -1.39
C PHE A 62 12.56 5.56 -2.07
N HIS A 63 13.33 4.67 -2.66
CA HIS A 63 12.81 3.41 -3.18
C HIS A 63 13.79 2.25 -2.91
N ARG A 64 13.28 1.05 -2.96
CA ARG A 64 14.05 -0.20 -2.95
C ARG A 64 13.31 -1.26 -3.74
N SER A 65 14.02 -2.23 -4.29
CA SER A 65 13.43 -3.32 -5.06
C SER A 65 13.88 -4.68 -4.55
N GLN A 66 13.08 -5.68 -4.84
CA GLN A 66 13.48 -7.07 -4.61
C GLN A 66 14.69 -7.42 -5.49
N ASN A 67 15.65 -8.19 -4.94
CA ASN A 67 16.79 -8.72 -5.69
C ASN A 67 16.38 -9.88 -6.62
N SER A 68 15.33 -10.60 -6.25
CA SER A 68 14.65 -11.63 -7.05
C SER A 68 13.19 -11.70 -6.64
N ILE A 69 12.30 -12.26 -7.48
CA ILE A 69 10.87 -12.42 -7.20
C ILE A 69 10.66 -13.10 -5.85
N GLY A 70 9.93 -12.43 -4.95
CA GLY A 70 9.66 -12.91 -3.59
C GLY A 70 10.90 -13.11 -2.70
N GLY A 71 12.06 -12.56 -3.09
CA GLY A 71 13.34 -12.71 -2.41
C GLY A 71 13.71 -11.52 -1.52
N SER A 72 15.01 -11.43 -1.19
CA SER A 72 15.56 -10.32 -0.41
C SER A 72 15.44 -8.98 -1.14
N TRP A 73 15.55 -7.91 -0.38
CA TRP A 73 15.42 -6.54 -0.88
C TRP A 73 16.79 -5.83 -1.01
N SER A 74 16.93 -4.91 -1.96
CA SER A 74 18.07 -4.00 -2.07
C SER A 74 18.12 -3.03 -0.89
N ASN A 75 19.18 -2.27 -0.76
CA ASN A 75 19.19 -1.09 0.11
C ASN A 75 18.27 0.01 -0.45
N TRP A 76 17.89 0.97 0.41
CA TRP A 76 17.20 2.17 -0.03
C TRP A 76 18.08 3.03 -0.93
N ALA A 77 17.53 3.51 -2.04
CA ALA A 77 18.10 4.51 -2.91
C ALA A 77 17.24 5.76 -2.89
N GLY A 78 17.85 6.94 -2.93
CA GLY A 78 17.12 8.21 -2.99
C GLY A 78 16.67 8.52 -4.40
N LEU A 79 15.48 9.10 -4.52
CA LEU A 79 15.00 9.78 -5.72
C LEU A 79 14.97 11.28 -5.46
N ASP A 80 15.24 12.07 -6.49
CA ASP A 80 15.08 13.53 -6.42
C ASP A 80 13.60 13.92 -6.26
N GLY A 81 13.36 15.12 -5.74
CA GLY A 81 12.01 15.65 -5.51
C GLY A 81 11.60 15.66 -4.03
N ALA A 82 10.39 16.14 -3.79
CA ALA A 82 9.80 16.24 -2.45
C ALA A 82 8.30 15.97 -2.50
N LEU A 83 7.84 14.89 -1.85
CA LEU A 83 6.47 14.42 -1.87
C LEU A 83 5.96 14.10 -0.47
N ARG A 84 4.63 13.95 -0.33
CA ARG A 84 3.95 13.55 0.91
C ARG A 84 3.04 12.34 0.76
N ALA A 85 2.33 12.24 -0.35
CA ALA A 85 1.56 11.06 -0.71
C ALA A 85 2.08 10.50 -2.03
N VAL A 86 2.09 9.17 -2.15
CA VAL A 86 2.67 8.48 -3.31
C VAL A 86 1.80 7.33 -3.79
N ALA A 87 1.89 7.03 -5.09
CA ALA A 87 1.29 5.87 -5.74
C ALA A 87 2.19 5.41 -6.89
N ALA A 88 2.15 4.14 -7.23
CA ALA A 88 2.92 3.58 -8.33
C ALA A 88 2.17 2.44 -9.00
N GLU A 89 2.31 2.30 -10.31
CA GLU A 89 1.77 1.18 -11.09
C GLU A 89 2.57 1.01 -12.39
N THR A 90 2.56 -0.20 -12.92
CA THR A 90 3.25 -0.53 -14.17
C THR A 90 2.27 -0.50 -15.34
N ASN A 91 2.60 0.28 -16.36
CA ASN A 91 1.89 0.32 -17.64
C ASN A 91 1.92 -1.05 -18.35
N ALA A 92 1.00 -1.28 -19.28
CA ALA A 92 0.99 -2.52 -20.07
C ALA A 92 2.22 -2.69 -20.98
N ASP A 93 2.95 -1.61 -21.26
CA ASP A 93 4.25 -1.66 -21.96
C ASP A 93 5.44 -2.05 -21.07
N GLY A 94 5.17 -2.34 -19.79
CA GLY A 94 6.16 -2.78 -18.81
C GLY A 94 6.92 -1.64 -18.12
N ARG A 95 6.64 -0.38 -18.44
CA ARG A 95 7.26 0.75 -17.76
C ARG A 95 6.46 1.13 -16.52
N MET A 96 7.11 1.20 -15.37
CA MET A 96 6.50 1.70 -14.16
C MET A 96 6.34 3.20 -14.21
N GLU A 97 5.23 3.72 -13.69
CA GLU A 97 4.96 5.13 -13.51
C GLU A 97 4.74 5.42 -12.03
N PHE A 98 5.42 6.42 -11.51
CA PHE A 98 5.42 6.81 -10.12
C PHE A 98 4.82 8.19 -9.98
N PHE A 99 3.83 8.32 -9.09
CA PHE A 99 3.06 9.52 -8.84
C PHE A 99 3.26 10.00 -7.42
N GLY A 100 3.12 11.31 -7.23
CA GLY A 100 3.11 11.85 -5.90
C GLY A 100 2.50 13.23 -5.79
N VAL A 101 2.13 13.56 -4.57
CA VAL A 101 1.58 14.85 -4.18
C VAL A 101 2.56 15.52 -3.24
N ASN A 102 2.97 16.75 -3.53
CA ASN A 102 3.86 17.51 -2.66
C ASN A 102 3.12 18.19 -1.49
N GLY A 103 3.86 18.86 -0.60
CA GLY A 103 3.29 19.52 0.58
C GLY A 103 2.31 20.66 0.28
N ALA A 104 2.27 21.17 -0.95
CA ALA A 104 1.30 22.16 -1.41
C ALA A 104 0.10 21.55 -2.16
N GLY A 105 0.05 20.23 -2.28
CA GLY A 105 -1.02 19.52 -2.97
C GLY A 105 -0.79 19.35 -4.48
N TYR A 106 0.28 19.88 -5.05
CA TYR A 106 0.57 19.73 -6.48
C TYR A 106 0.96 18.29 -6.79
N ILE A 107 0.48 17.80 -7.94
CA ILE A 107 0.61 16.45 -8.41
C ILE A 107 1.78 16.34 -9.39
N TYR A 108 2.66 15.39 -9.19
CA TYR A 108 3.79 15.13 -10.06
C TYR A 108 3.83 13.64 -10.41
N HIS A 109 4.38 13.34 -11.59
CA HIS A 109 4.67 11.98 -11.98
C HIS A 109 5.97 11.88 -12.75
N ARG A 110 6.51 10.68 -12.81
CA ARG A 110 7.64 10.28 -13.64
C ARG A 110 7.48 8.81 -14.00
N TRP A 111 8.14 8.38 -15.04
CA TRP A 111 8.03 7.01 -15.53
C TRP A 111 9.40 6.44 -15.89
N GLN A 112 9.49 5.12 -15.94
CA GLN A 112 10.67 4.44 -16.47
C GLN A 112 10.75 4.66 -17.98
N THR A 113 11.93 5.00 -18.49
CA THR A 113 12.17 5.25 -19.93
C THR A 113 12.18 3.96 -20.76
N SER A 114 12.39 2.82 -20.09
CA SER A 114 12.22 1.45 -20.59
C SER A 114 11.84 0.55 -19.42
N PRO A 115 11.26 -0.65 -19.64
CA PRO A 115 10.94 -1.59 -18.57
C PRO A 115 12.15 -1.84 -17.65
N ALA A 116 11.95 -1.68 -16.33
CA ALA A 116 12.98 -1.73 -15.28
C ALA A 116 14.19 -0.80 -15.54
N GLY A 117 14.03 0.22 -16.38
CA GLY A 117 15.09 1.15 -16.80
C GLY A 117 15.19 2.41 -15.95
N ALA A 118 15.94 3.38 -16.46
CA ALA A 118 16.10 4.69 -15.81
C ALA A 118 14.77 5.47 -15.75
N TRP A 119 14.67 6.38 -14.78
CA TRP A 119 13.53 7.25 -14.61
C TRP A 119 13.61 8.50 -15.52
N SER A 120 12.46 8.96 -16.02
CA SER A 120 12.33 10.28 -16.66
C SER A 120 12.56 11.40 -15.65
N GLY A 121 12.57 12.66 -16.10
CA GLY A 121 12.35 13.82 -15.25
C GLY A 121 10.93 13.83 -14.68
N TRP A 122 10.69 14.68 -13.65
CA TRP A 122 9.36 14.93 -13.12
C TRP A 122 8.55 15.79 -14.08
N GLU A 123 7.29 15.40 -14.29
CA GLU A 123 6.27 16.23 -14.93
C GLU A 123 5.16 16.55 -13.94
N GLN A 124 4.65 17.77 -14.00
CA GLN A 124 3.52 18.20 -13.17
C GLN A 124 2.22 17.95 -13.89
N LEU A 125 1.27 17.32 -13.20
CA LEU A 125 -0.13 17.28 -13.60
C LEU A 125 -0.87 18.47 -13.00
N ASP A 126 -1.89 18.96 -13.72
CA ASP A 126 -2.78 20.02 -13.22
C ASP A 126 -3.61 19.54 -12.02
N GLY A 127 -4.17 20.45 -11.26
CA GLY A 127 -5.00 20.18 -10.08
C GLY A 127 -4.21 20.08 -8.77
N GLN A 128 -4.95 19.84 -7.69
CA GLN A 128 -4.40 19.68 -6.33
C GLN A 128 -5.12 18.54 -5.62
N LEU A 129 -4.35 17.64 -5.02
CA LEU A 129 -4.81 16.49 -4.26
C LEU A 129 -4.12 16.43 -2.90
N THR A 130 -4.66 15.62 -2.01
CA THR A 130 -4.02 15.21 -0.74
C THR A 130 -3.83 13.70 -0.67
N SER A 131 -4.64 12.91 -1.38
CA SER A 131 -4.51 11.46 -1.50
C SER A 131 -4.55 11.07 -2.97
N ILE A 132 -3.78 10.05 -3.34
CA ILE A 132 -3.61 9.60 -4.72
C ILE A 132 -3.55 8.08 -4.78
N ALA A 133 -4.18 7.47 -5.77
CA ALA A 133 -4.12 6.06 -6.09
C ALA A 133 -4.11 5.87 -7.61
N VAL A 134 -3.49 4.80 -8.06
CA VAL A 134 -3.40 4.44 -9.48
C VAL A 134 -3.73 2.97 -9.66
N ALA A 135 -4.42 2.63 -10.73
CA ALA A 135 -4.66 1.24 -11.13
C ALA A 135 -4.60 1.13 -12.66
N ARG A 136 -4.26 -0.06 -13.15
CA ARG A 136 -4.20 -0.34 -14.57
C ARG A 136 -5.50 -0.97 -15.05
N ASN A 137 -6.19 -0.33 -15.97
CA ASN A 137 -7.45 -0.84 -16.53
C ASN A 137 -7.24 -2.02 -17.49
N VAL A 138 -8.33 -2.67 -17.90
CA VAL A 138 -8.34 -3.82 -18.82
C VAL A 138 -7.70 -3.52 -20.18
N HIS A 139 -7.66 -2.25 -20.61
CA HIS A 139 -7.03 -1.82 -21.86
C HIS A 139 -5.53 -1.53 -21.69
N GLY A 140 -4.96 -1.80 -20.50
CA GLY A 140 -3.54 -1.61 -20.20
C GLY A 140 -3.14 -0.17 -19.89
N ARG A 141 -4.09 0.76 -19.81
CA ARG A 141 -3.87 2.18 -19.49
C ARG A 141 -3.98 2.40 -17.98
N LEU A 142 -3.24 3.35 -17.46
CA LEU A 142 -3.36 3.75 -16.06
C LEU A 142 -4.55 4.70 -15.88
N GLU A 143 -5.23 4.53 -14.77
CA GLU A 143 -6.27 5.42 -14.25
C GLU A 143 -5.86 5.94 -12.88
N LEU A 144 -5.87 7.25 -12.74
CA LEU A 144 -5.44 7.97 -11.54
C LEU A 144 -6.67 8.49 -10.81
N PHE A 145 -6.74 8.20 -9.53
CA PHE A 145 -7.78 8.63 -8.61
C PHE A 145 -7.16 9.49 -7.51
N GLY A 146 -7.90 10.46 -7.01
CA GLY A 146 -7.43 11.25 -5.89
C GLY A 146 -8.53 11.96 -5.14
N ALA A 147 -8.23 12.31 -3.88
CA ALA A 147 -9.05 13.18 -3.07
C ALA A 147 -8.31 14.47 -2.77
N ASN A 148 -8.99 15.60 -2.81
CA ASN A 148 -8.41 16.88 -2.40
C ASN A 148 -8.67 17.20 -0.92
N SER A 149 -8.15 18.30 -0.42
CA SER A 149 -8.30 18.71 0.99
C SER A 149 -9.75 18.98 1.42
N ALA A 150 -10.65 19.22 0.49
CA ALA A 150 -12.10 19.35 0.74
C ALA A 150 -12.83 18.00 0.72
N GLY A 151 -12.13 16.91 0.41
CA GLY A 151 -12.70 15.58 0.27
C GLY A 151 -13.30 15.29 -1.10
N ASN A 152 -13.26 16.22 -2.05
CA ASN A 152 -13.75 15.97 -3.40
C ASN A 152 -12.87 14.94 -4.10
N ILE A 153 -13.51 14.01 -4.81
CA ILE A 153 -12.87 12.88 -5.47
C ILE A 153 -12.75 13.16 -6.96
N PHE A 154 -11.59 12.88 -7.53
CA PHE A 154 -11.29 13.12 -8.93
C PHE A 154 -10.69 11.86 -9.57
N HIS A 155 -10.89 11.74 -10.88
CA HIS A 155 -10.41 10.67 -11.72
C HIS A 155 -9.90 11.21 -13.04
N ARG A 156 -8.85 10.62 -13.58
CA ARG A 156 -8.38 10.81 -14.94
C ARG A 156 -7.72 9.53 -15.46
N SER A 157 -7.63 9.37 -16.77
CA SER A 157 -7.03 8.19 -17.39
C SER A 157 -6.03 8.57 -18.48
N GLN A 158 -5.08 7.67 -18.73
CA GLN A 158 -4.23 7.78 -19.91
C GLN A 158 -5.08 7.64 -21.18
N ILE A 159 -4.81 8.48 -22.20
CA ILE A 159 -5.47 8.41 -23.52
C ILE A 159 -4.96 7.21 -24.32
N SER A 160 -3.66 6.88 -24.15
CA SER A 160 -3.00 5.68 -24.68
C SER A 160 -2.02 5.13 -23.65
N ILE A 161 -1.62 3.86 -23.78
CA ILE A 161 -0.65 3.21 -22.86
C ILE A 161 0.64 4.04 -22.80
N GLY A 162 1.02 4.46 -21.58
CA GLY A 162 2.19 5.30 -21.34
C GLY A 162 2.17 6.66 -22.05
N GLY A 163 1.00 7.10 -22.50
CA GLY A 163 0.79 8.34 -23.23
C GLY A 163 0.19 9.47 -22.39
N PRO A 164 -0.31 10.54 -23.07
CA PRO A 164 -0.86 11.70 -22.36
C PRO A 164 -2.12 11.36 -21.56
N TRP A 165 -2.43 12.21 -20.61
CA TRP A 165 -3.57 12.08 -19.69
C TRP A 165 -4.79 12.85 -20.17
N SER A 166 -6.00 12.33 -19.85
CA SER A 166 -7.27 13.08 -20.01
C SER A 166 -7.31 14.28 -19.05
N GLY A 167 -8.34 15.11 -19.14
CA GLY A 167 -8.71 16.04 -18.07
C GLY A 167 -9.20 15.29 -16.82
N TRP A 168 -9.36 16.01 -15.71
CA TRP A 168 -9.97 15.49 -14.50
C TRP A 168 -11.48 15.47 -14.58
N ASP A 169 -12.08 14.36 -14.23
CA ASP A 169 -13.51 14.21 -13.98
C ASP A 169 -13.75 14.13 -12.48
N GLN A 170 -14.73 14.86 -11.96
CA GLN A 170 -15.11 14.77 -10.57
C GLN A 170 -16.06 13.59 -10.34
N ILE A 171 -15.78 12.79 -9.33
CA ILE A 171 -16.64 11.71 -8.87
C ILE A 171 -17.43 12.21 -7.65
N ASP A 172 -18.70 11.80 -7.53
CA ASP A 172 -19.53 12.07 -6.36
C ASP A 172 -18.96 11.44 -5.08
N GLY A 173 -19.33 11.99 -3.91
CA GLY A 173 -18.89 11.51 -2.60
C GLY A 173 -17.83 12.40 -1.96
N ALA A 174 -17.37 11.99 -0.78
CA ALA A 174 -16.34 12.71 -0.02
C ALA A 174 -15.40 11.72 0.69
N LEU A 175 -14.12 11.72 0.31
CA LEU A 175 -13.08 10.83 0.86
C LEU A 175 -11.83 11.64 1.23
N THR A 176 -11.06 11.09 2.17
CA THR A 176 -9.73 11.61 2.57
C THR A 176 -8.60 10.67 2.15
N GLN A 177 -8.92 9.38 1.93
CA GLN A 177 -7.98 8.36 1.47
C GLN A 177 -8.63 7.60 0.32
N VAL A 178 -7.83 7.24 -0.67
CA VAL A 178 -8.27 6.43 -1.82
C VAL A 178 -7.29 5.29 -2.09
N ALA A 179 -7.84 4.16 -2.56
CA ALA A 179 -7.09 3.03 -3.12
C ALA A 179 -7.88 2.48 -4.31
N ALA A 180 -7.20 1.95 -5.31
CA ALA A 180 -7.84 1.40 -6.49
C ALA A 180 -7.15 0.11 -6.91
N GLU A 181 -7.93 -0.85 -7.41
CA GLU A 181 -7.39 -2.11 -7.95
C GLU A 181 -8.33 -2.64 -9.05
N THR A 182 -7.78 -3.48 -9.91
CA THR A 182 -8.52 -4.11 -11.01
C THR A 182 -8.96 -5.52 -10.62
N ASN A 183 -10.25 -5.77 -10.68
CA ASN A 183 -10.82 -7.11 -10.50
C ASN A 183 -10.34 -8.08 -11.60
N ALA A 184 -10.43 -9.38 -11.36
CA ALA A 184 -10.05 -10.41 -12.34
C ALA A 184 -10.83 -10.35 -13.65
N ASP A 185 -12.04 -9.81 -13.62
CA ASP A 185 -12.89 -9.61 -14.80
C ASP A 185 -12.58 -8.29 -15.57
N GLY A 186 -11.55 -7.56 -15.12
CA GLY A 186 -11.07 -6.32 -15.74
C GLY A 186 -11.81 -5.05 -15.32
N ARG A 187 -12.76 -5.15 -14.39
CA ARG A 187 -13.42 -3.97 -13.81
C ARG A 187 -12.54 -3.34 -12.73
N LEU A 188 -12.41 -2.03 -12.77
CA LEU A 188 -11.79 -1.28 -11.67
C LEU A 188 -12.73 -1.22 -10.47
N GLU A 189 -12.15 -1.29 -9.29
CA GLU A 189 -12.81 -1.03 -8.03
C GLU A 189 -12.05 0.05 -7.27
N LEU A 190 -12.77 1.08 -6.82
CA LEU A 190 -12.26 2.21 -6.07
C LEU A 190 -12.72 2.08 -4.61
N PHE A 191 -11.79 2.18 -3.70
CA PHE A 191 -12.00 2.16 -2.27
C PHE A 191 -11.62 3.49 -1.66
N GLY A 192 -12.24 3.83 -0.53
CA GLY A 192 -11.84 5.03 0.17
C GLY A 192 -12.35 5.12 1.58
N VAL A 193 -11.72 6.01 2.33
CA VAL A 193 -12.06 6.33 3.71
C VAL A 193 -12.40 7.81 3.79
N ASN A 194 -13.50 8.17 4.45
CA ASN A 194 -13.85 9.57 4.68
C ASN A 194 -13.24 10.11 5.99
N SER A 195 -13.45 11.40 6.27
CA SER A 195 -12.91 12.07 7.47
C SER A 195 -13.44 11.51 8.80
N ALA A 196 -14.56 10.80 8.78
CA ALA A 196 -15.13 10.12 9.95
C ALA A 196 -14.62 8.67 10.11
N GLY A 197 -13.74 8.20 9.19
CA GLY A 197 -13.23 6.84 9.19
C GLY A 197 -14.15 5.83 8.50
N ASN A 198 -15.31 6.24 7.98
CA ASN A 198 -16.19 5.31 7.26
C ASN A 198 -15.56 4.87 5.95
N ILE A 199 -15.70 3.58 5.65
CA ILE A 199 -15.08 2.91 4.51
C ILE A 199 -16.12 2.73 3.42
N PHE A 200 -15.76 3.08 2.20
CA PHE A 200 -16.64 2.97 1.03
C PHE A 200 -15.92 2.31 -0.13
N HIS A 201 -16.69 1.67 -0.99
CA HIS A 201 -16.22 1.20 -2.29
C HIS A 201 -17.26 1.41 -3.38
N ARG A 202 -16.80 1.45 -4.62
CA ARG A 202 -17.59 1.40 -5.84
C ARG A 202 -16.78 0.70 -6.93
N TYR A 203 -17.46 0.14 -7.90
CA TYR A 203 -16.80 -0.60 -8.99
C TYR A 203 -17.45 -0.29 -10.33
N GLN A 204 -16.73 -0.56 -11.40
CA GLN A 204 -17.26 -0.45 -12.75
C GLN A 204 -18.31 -1.54 -13.02
N THR A 205 -19.39 -1.21 -13.71
CA THR A 205 -20.45 -2.18 -14.06
C THR A 205 -20.02 -3.16 -15.15
N SER A 206 -19.04 -2.77 -15.97
CA SER A 206 -18.31 -3.57 -16.94
C SER A 206 -16.89 -2.99 -17.10
N PRO A 207 -15.91 -3.75 -17.64
CA PRO A 207 -14.56 -3.23 -17.88
C PRO A 207 -14.56 -1.94 -18.69
N GLY A 208 -14.02 -0.86 -18.12
CA GLY A 208 -14.05 0.49 -18.72
C GLY A 208 -15.43 1.14 -18.81
N GLY A 209 -16.44 0.56 -18.15
CA GLY A 209 -17.83 1.03 -18.19
C GLY A 209 -18.17 2.02 -17.07
N ALA A 210 -19.48 2.27 -16.91
CA ALA A 210 -20.01 3.16 -15.88
C ALA A 210 -19.72 2.62 -14.46
N TRP A 211 -19.70 3.52 -13.48
CA TRP A 211 -19.50 3.19 -12.10
C TRP A 211 -20.83 2.92 -11.36
N THR A 212 -20.81 1.99 -10.39
CA THR A 212 -21.91 1.82 -9.44
C THR A 212 -22.02 3.02 -8.50
N GLY A 213 -23.08 3.11 -7.70
CA GLY A 213 -23.07 3.97 -6.52
C GLY A 213 -22.10 3.49 -5.46
N TRP A 214 -21.80 4.35 -4.48
CA TRP A 214 -20.99 3.98 -3.31
C TRP A 214 -21.73 3.00 -2.40
N VAL A 215 -21.02 1.98 -1.95
CA VAL A 215 -21.46 1.03 -0.94
C VAL A 215 -20.55 1.20 0.27
N GLN A 216 -21.13 1.29 1.45
CA GLN A 216 -20.38 1.41 2.70
C GLN A 216 -20.05 0.02 3.24
N PHE A 217 -18.82 -0.16 3.69
CA PHE A 217 -18.41 -1.27 4.54
C PHE A 217 -18.62 -0.93 6.02
N ASP A 218 -18.80 -1.96 6.84
CA ASP A 218 -18.71 -1.85 8.29
C ASP A 218 -17.27 -1.56 8.75
N GLY A 219 -17.09 -1.13 9.99
CA GLY A 219 -15.80 -0.79 10.58
C GLY A 219 -15.38 0.67 10.33
N ALA A 220 -14.16 0.98 10.77
CA ALA A 220 -13.58 2.31 10.63
C ALA A 220 -12.06 2.22 10.40
N LEU A 221 -11.56 2.92 9.39
CA LEU A 221 -10.15 2.97 9.04
C LEU A 221 -9.66 4.43 8.92
N THR A 222 -8.35 4.61 8.94
CA THR A 222 -7.66 5.89 8.67
C THR A 222 -6.83 5.80 7.39
N THR A 223 -6.42 4.61 6.98
CA THR A 223 -5.69 4.34 5.73
C THR A 223 -6.30 3.15 5.03
N ILE A 224 -6.07 3.03 3.73
CA ILE A 224 -6.57 1.92 2.93
C ILE A 224 -5.60 1.61 1.79
N ALA A 225 -5.39 0.33 1.53
CA ALA A 225 -4.65 -0.20 0.38
C ALA A 225 -5.42 -1.40 -0.20
N ALA A 226 -5.20 -1.71 -1.45
CA ALA A 226 -5.81 -2.86 -2.12
C ALA A 226 -4.77 -3.64 -2.91
N ALA A 227 -4.94 -4.95 -2.98
CA ALA A 227 -4.17 -5.83 -3.85
C ALA A 227 -5.06 -6.97 -4.35
N ARG A 228 -4.65 -7.62 -5.44
CA ARG A 228 -5.40 -8.73 -6.03
C ARG A 228 -4.69 -10.06 -5.80
N ASN A 229 -5.34 -10.98 -5.10
CA ASN A 229 -4.88 -12.34 -4.94
C ASN A 229 -4.74 -13.07 -6.30
N ALA A 230 -3.90 -14.09 -6.36
CA ALA A 230 -3.66 -14.85 -7.59
C ALA A 230 -4.92 -15.56 -8.15
N ASP A 231 -5.91 -15.85 -7.30
CA ASP A 231 -7.21 -16.39 -7.70
C ASP A 231 -8.19 -15.30 -8.21
N GLY A 232 -7.74 -14.07 -8.28
CA GLY A 232 -8.48 -12.92 -8.79
C GLY A 232 -9.33 -12.18 -7.77
N ARG A 233 -9.39 -12.64 -6.52
CA ARG A 233 -10.09 -11.93 -5.43
C ARG A 233 -9.31 -10.69 -5.01
N LEU A 234 -10.00 -9.59 -4.84
CA LEU A 234 -9.41 -8.41 -4.21
C LEU A 234 -9.32 -8.61 -2.69
N GLU A 235 -8.28 -8.06 -2.12
CA GLU A 235 -8.08 -7.96 -0.69
C GLU A 235 -7.72 -6.51 -0.35
N ILE A 236 -8.39 -5.95 0.65
CA ILE A 236 -8.14 -4.60 1.15
C ILE A 236 -7.53 -4.67 2.53
N PHE A 237 -6.63 -3.75 2.78
CA PHE A 237 -5.87 -3.59 4.01
C PHE A 237 -6.05 -2.18 4.51
N GLY A 238 -6.02 -1.98 5.82
CA GLY A 238 -6.08 -0.65 6.37
C GLY A 238 -5.74 -0.61 7.85
N THR A 239 -5.51 0.59 8.34
CA THR A 239 -5.28 0.83 9.78
C THR A 239 -6.40 1.68 10.34
N ASN A 240 -6.72 1.48 11.61
CA ASN A 240 -7.68 2.34 12.30
C ASN A 240 -6.97 3.46 13.08
N SER A 241 -7.72 4.30 13.79
CA SER A 241 -7.17 5.40 14.58
C SER A 241 -6.30 4.96 15.78
N GLY A 242 -6.34 3.68 16.13
CA GLY A 242 -5.47 3.07 17.14
C GLY A 242 -4.29 2.31 16.53
N ASP A 243 -3.98 2.53 15.27
CA ASP A 243 -2.91 1.88 14.50
C ASP A 243 -3.07 0.35 14.34
N ALA A 244 -4.22 -0.22 14.73
CA ALA A 244 -4.49 -1.63 14.51
C ALA A 244 -4.70 -1.92 13.03
N VAL A 245 -4.10 -3.00 12.54
CA VAL A 245 -4.08 -3.38 11.12
C VAL A 245 -5.20 -4.38 10.85
N TYR A 246 -6.01 -4.10 9.84
CA TYR A 246 -7.11 -4.96 9.42
C TYR A 246 -7.04 -5.29 7.95
N HIS A 247 -7.61 -6.44 7.58
CA HIS A 247 -7.82 -6.82 6.20
C HIS A 247 -9.16 -7.55 6.01
N ARG A 248 -9.64 -7.54 4.79
CA ARG A 248 -10.76 -8.37 4.32
C ARG A 248 -10.61 -8.65 2.83
N SER A 249 -11.11 -9.78 2.39
CA SER A 249 -11.06 -10.18 0.98
C SER A 249 -12.45 -10.47 0.42
N GLN A 250 -12.55 -10.44 -0.90
CA GLN A 250 -13.70 -11.00 -1.59
C GLN A 250 -13.76 -12.52 -1.33
N ASN A 251 -14.95 -13.07 -1.12
CA ASN A 251 -15.13 -14.52 -0.97
C ASN A 251 -14.93 -15.26 -2.31
N PHE A 252 -15.33 -14.59 -3.40
CA PHE A 252 -15.09 -14.99 -4.79
C PHE A 252 -14.70 -13.76 -5.59
N SER A 253 -14.04 -13.92 -6.75
CA SER A 253 -13.75 -12.80 -7.64
C SER A 253 -15.04 -12.00 -7.92
N GLY A 254 -15.06 -10.74 -7.45
CA GLY A 254 -16.15 -9.79 -7.68
C GLY A 254 -17.26 -9.71 -6.63
N THR A 255 -17.42 -10.62 -5.66
CA THR A 255 -18.42 -10.56 -4.54
C THR A 255 -18.43 -11.80 -3.66
N PRO A 256 -19.20 -11.85 -2.55
CA PRO A 256 -19.30 -10.82 -1.52
C PRO A 256 -17.99 -10.74 -0.73
N TRP A 257 -17.87 -9.75 0.13
CA TRP A 257 -16.68 -9.57 0.98
C TRP A 257 -16.76 -10.41 2.27
N SER A 258 -15.62 -10.87 2.78
CA SER A 258 -15.49 -11.49 4.10
C SER A 258 -15.76 -10.49 5.21
N GLY A 259 -15.84 -10.91 6.46
CA GLY A 259 -15.68 -10.03 7.62
C GLY A 259 -14.24 -9.51 7.73
N TRP A 260 -14.04 -8.46 8.53
CA TRP A 260 -12.69 -7.98 8.87
C TRP A 260 -11.95 -8.98 9.74
N ALA A 261 -10.69 -9.22 9.40
CA ALA A 261 -9.72 -9.91 10.24
C ALA A 261 -8.63 -8.92 10.65
N GLN A 262 -8.10 -9.10 11.85
CA GLN A 262 -7.05 -8.24 12.39
C GLN A 262 -5.71 -8.95 12.31
N PHE A 263 -4.68 -8.23 11.87
CA PHE A 263 -3.29 -8.63 12.06
C PHE A 263 -2.77 -8.10 13.42
N ASP A 264 -1.78 -8.78 13.95
CA ASP A 264 -0.95 -8.26 15.03
C ASP A 264 -0.13 -7.05 14.55
N GLY A 265 0.42 -6.30 15.48
CA GLY A 265 1.23 -5.11 15.23
C GLY A 265 0.41 -3.82 15.17
N ALA A 266 1.13 -2.71 14.98
CA ALA A 266 0.58 -1.37 14.93
C ALA A 266 1.24 -0.57 13.82
N LEU A 267 0.45 -0.14 12.82
CA LEU A 267 0.91 0.62 11.66
C LEU A 267 0.06 1.85 11.44
N SER A 268 0.69 2.91 10.97
CA SER A 268 0.04 4.18 10.62
C SER A 268 -0.18 4.33 9.11
N GLN A 269 0.58 3.61 8.29
CA GLN A 269 0.44 3.57 6.82
C GLN A 269 0.54 2.12 6.34
N VAL A 270 -0.17 1.81 5.24
CA VAL A 270 -0.09 0.52 4.57
C VAL A 270 -0.03 0.68 3.06
N ALA A 271 0.67 -0.24 2.40
CA ALA A 271 0.64 -0.48 0.96
C ALA A 271 0.70 -1.99 0.71
N ALA A 272 0.12 -2.45 -0.37
CA ALA A 272 0.10 -3.87 -0.70
C ALA A 272 0.31 -4.07 -2.20
N GLU A 273 0.98 -5.14 -2.56
CA GLU A 273 1.16 -5.53 -3.97
C GLU A 273 1.32 -7.06 -4.08
N THR A 274 0.97 -7.58 -5.23
CA THR A 274 1.08 -9.01 -5.52
C THR A 274 2.38 -9.32 -6.25
N ASN A 275 3.19 -10.18 -5.66
CA ASN A 275 4.40 -10.71 -6.27
C ASN A 275 4.07 -11.48 -7.57
N ALA A 276 5.03 -11.60 -8.47
CA ALA A 276 4.86 -12.39 -9.70
C ALA A 276 4.62 -13.89 -9.45
N ASP A 277 4.96 -14.40 -8.26
CA ASP A 277 4.64 -15.76 -7.83
C ASP A 277 3.20 -15.90 -7.28
N GLY A 278 2.42 -14.82 -7.30
CA GLY A 278 1.01 -14.79 -6.90
C GLY A 278 0.76 -14.55 -5.41
N ARG A 279 1.79 -14.32 -4.60
CA ARG A 279 1.67 -14.02 -3.18
C ARG A 279 1.57 -12.52 -2.96
N ILE A 280 0.60 -12.07 -2.15
CA ILE A 280 0.54 -10.68 -1.72
C ILE A 280 1.64 -10.41 -0.69
N GLU A 281 2.26 -9.24 -0.79
CA GLU A 281 3.14 -8.67 0.20
C GLU A 281 2.54 -7.35 0.71
N LEU A 282 2.40 -7.25 2.02
CA LEU A 282 1.86 -6.08 2.72
C LEU A 282 3.02 -5.34 3.38
N PHE A 283 3.08 -4.05 3.14
CA PHE A 283 4.07 -3.12 3.68
C PHE A 283 3.38 -2.15 4.64
N GLY A 284 4.11 -1.68 5.65
CA GLY A 284 3.58 -0.68 6.53
C GLY A 284 4.63 0.14 7.24
N VAL A 285 4.23 1.32 7.69
CA VAL A 285 5.03 2.23 8.50
C VAL A 285 4.33 2.40 9.84
N ASN A 286 5.04 2.23 10.95
CA ASN A 286 4.45 2.45 12.27
C ASN A 286 4.51 3.94 12.68
N GLY A 287 3.91 4.30 13.81
CA GLY A 287 3.90 5.67 14.32
C GLY A 287 5.28 6.27 14.63
N GLY A 288 6.33 5.45 14.72
CA GLY A 288 7.73 5.88 14.85
C GLY A 288 8.46 6.01 13.51
N GLY A 289 7.80 5.73 12.40
CA GLY A 289 8.39 5.78 11.06
C GLY A 289 9.12 4.50 10.65
N TYR A 290 9.18 3.47 11.51
CA TYR A 290 9.83 2.21 11.16
C TYR A 290 9.01 1.44 10.14
N VAL A 291 9.69 0.83 9.17
CA VAL A 291 9.09 0.14 8.04
C VAL A 291 9.07 -1.37 8.29
N TYR A 292 7.93 -1.98 8.05
CA TYR A 292 7.71 -3.42 8.19
C TYR A 292 7.04 -3.98 6.95
N HIS A 293 7.23 -5.28 6.72
CA HIS A 293 6.50 -6.02 5.73
C HIS A 293 6.16 -7.43 6.21
N ARG A 294 5.13 -8.01 5.61
CA ARG A 294 4.78 -9.42 5.72
C ARG A 294 4.21 -9.90 4.40
N TRP A 295 4.24 -11.19 4.17
CA TRP A 295 3.80 -11.77 2.91
C TRP A 295 3.01 -13.05 3.12
N GLN A 296 2.22 -13.43 2.15
CA GLN A 296 1.60 -14.74 2.14
C GLN A 296 2.69 -15.82 2.00
N THR A 297 2.69 -16.83 2.86
CA THR A 297 3.69 -17.91 2.85
C THR A 297 3.46 -18.92 1.72
N SER A 298 2.24 -18.94 1.17
CA SER A 298 1.85 -19.62 -0.07
C SER A 298 0.79 -18.78 -0.78
N VAL A 299 0.57 -19.04 -2.06
CA VAL A 299 -0.46 -18.33 -2.85
C VAL A 299 -1.83 -18.45 -2.17
N ASN A 300 -2.48 -17.32 -1.90
CA ASN A 300 -3.75 -17.21 -1.17
C ASN A 300 -3.73 -17.88 0.22
N GLY A 301 -2.56 -18.10 0.78
CA GLY A 301 -2.35 -18.85 2.02
C GLY A 301 -2.14 -17.97 3.26
N PRO A 302 -1.64 -18.60 4.34
CA PRO A 302 -1.35 -17.88 5.57
C PRO A 302 -0.28 -16.81 5.39
N TRP A 303 -0.24 -15.87 6.32
CA TRP A 303 0.71 -14.78 6.36
C TRP A 303 1.94 -15.13 7.19
N SER A 304 3.11 -14.61 6.81
CA SER A 304 4.32 -14.63 7.64
C SER A 304 4.16 -13.75 8.88
N ASP A 305 5.10 -13.83 9.81
CA ASP A 305 5.31 -12.78 10.80
C ASP A 305 5.79 -11.49 10.12
N TRP A 306 5.73 -10.36 10.87
CA TRP A 306 6.29 -9.09 10.42
C TRP A 306 7.82 -9.16 10.40
N ALA A 307 8.42 -8.73 9.30
CA ALA A 307 9.84 -8.47 9.16
C ALA A 307 10.08 -6.96 9.07
N SER A 308 11.16 -6.47 9.65
CA SER A 308 11.51 -5.05 9.60
C SER A 308 12.42 -4.75 8.42
N PHE A 309 12.24 -3.59 7.81
CA PHE A 309 13.23 -2.94 6.97
C PHE A 309 14.02 -1.90 7.78
N ASP A 310 15.23 -1.62 7.34
CA ASP A 310 15.98 -0.44 7.77
C ASP A 310 15.33 0.84 7.22
N GLY A 311 15.71 1.99 7.76
CA GLY A 311 15.22 3.30 7.34
C GLY A 311 14.00 3.78 8.13
N ILE A 312 13.70 5.07 7.95
CA ILE A 312 12.57 5.75 8.60
C ILE A 312 11.80 6.53 7.53
N LEU A 313 10.51 6.20 7.41
CA LEU A 313 9.57 6.88 6.52
C LEU A 313 8.56 7.72 7.34
N ARG A 314 7.75 8.49 6.65
CA ARG A 314 6.67 9.29 7.26
C ARG A 314 5.55 8.35 7.75
N PRO A 315 5.18 8.42 9.05
CA PRO A 315 4.07 7.67 9.62
C PRO A 315 2.71 8.20 9.20
#